data_8b19932cec2f15cf9adc86b4721f4b31
#
_entry.id   8b19932cec2f15cf9adc86b4721f4b31
#
_cell.length_a   1.000
_cell.length_b   1.000
_cell.length_c   1.000
_cell.angle_alpha   90.00
_cell.angle_beta   90.00
_cell.angle_gamma   90.00
#
_symmetry.space_group_name_H-M   'P 1'
#
loop_
_entity.id
_entity.type
_entity.pdbx_description
1 polymer ?
#
loop_
_entity_poly.entity_id
_entity_poly.type
_entity_poly.pdbx_seq_one_letter_code
_entity_poly.pdbx_strand_id
1 'polypeptide(L)'
;MRHIATVFALISVLIIALQLAHSCQSTYDIKTMQYVTNGEKVYRTHCQNCHGAQGEGLGKLYPPLTDPDYLRDNRDLLPRIVRFGLKDSIKISNQHFAEVMPGVPELTDVDIAYVLTYVTLRFGDAKEKYSLEEVKKSISLGKISP
;
A
#
# COMPACT_ATOMS: atom_id res chain seq x y z
N MET A 1 51.64 -5.77 -25.21
CA MET A 1 50.46 -4.92 -25.36
C MET A 1 49.15 -5.71 -25.56
N ARG A 2 49.13 -6.77 -26.39
CA ARG A 2 47.93 -7.60 -26.65
C ARG A 2 47.34 -8.27 -25.39
N HIS A 3 48.17 -8.82 -24.50
CA HIS A 3 47.72 -9.50 -23.27
C HIS A 3 47.11 -8.52 -22.21
N ILE A 4 47.60 -7.28 -22.19
CA ILE A 4 47.08 -6.28 -21.28
C ILE A 4 45.64 -5.87 -21.70
N ALA A 5 45.42 -5.68 -23.01
CA ALA A 5 44.12 -5.36 -23.56
C ALA A 5 43.07 -6.48 -23.30
N THR A 6 43.49 -7.76 -23.43
CA THR A 6 42.58 -8.88 -23.14
C THR A 6 42.23 -9.00 -21.65
N VAL A 7 43.16 -8.72 -20.74
CA VAL A 7 42.91 -8.72 -19.31
C VAL A 7 41.92 -7.62 -18.94
N PHE A 8 42.08 -6.40 -19.48
CA PHE A 8 41.13 -5.31 -19.23
C PHE A 8 39.70 -5.64 -19.76
N ALA A 9 39.61 -6.27 -20.94
CA ALA A 9 38.35 -6.69 -21.51
C ALA A 9 37.64 -7.74 -20.62
N LEU A 10 38.36 -8.70 -20.08
CA LEU A 10 37.79 -9.73 -19.17
C LEU A 10 37.36 -9.14 -17.85
N ILE A 11 38.11 -8.19 -17.29
CA ILE A 11 37.75 -7.50 -16.05
C ILE A 11 36.47 -6.66 -16.25
N SER A 12 36.34 -5.95 -17.37
CA SER A 12 35.15 -5.15 -17.66
C SER A 12 33.91 -6.02 -17.83
N VAL A 13 34.00 -7.17 -18.50
CA VAL A 13 32.90 -8.13 -18.64
C VAL A 13 32.50 -8.69 -17.27
N LEU A 14 33.47 -9.01 -16.41
CA LEU A 14 33.18 -9.50 -15.05
C LEU A 14 32.47 -8.46 -14.20
N ILE A 15 32.89 -7.18 -14.26
CA ILE A 15 32.25 -6.08 -13.53
C ILE A 15 30.80 -5.87 -14.00
N ILE A 16 30.56 -5.90 -15.32
CA ILE A 16 29.22 -5.78 -15.88
C ILE A 16 28.34 -6.95 -15.45
N ALA A 17 28.87 -8.19 -15.48
CA ALA A 17 28.12 -9.36 -15.00
C ALA A 17 27.78 -9.28 -13.52
N LEU A 18 28.68 -8.77 -12.67
CA LEU A 18 28.41 -8.54 -11.24
C LEU A 18 27.30 -7.49 -11.03
N GLN A 19 27.31 -6.40 -11.79
CA GLN A 19 26.28 -5.35 -11.68
C GLN A 19 24.89 -5.85 -12.11
N LEU A 20 24.82 -6.69 -13.15
CA LEU A 20 23.57 -7.30 -13.59
C LEU A 20 23.01 -8.29 -12.55
N ALA A 21 23.86 -9.00 -11.82
CA ALA A 21 23.43 -9.93 -10.77
C ALA A 21 22.78 -9.21 -9.55
N HIS A 22 23.12 -7.95 -9.29
CA HIS A 22 22.53 -7.18 -8.18
C HIS A 22 21.21 -6.48 -8.55
N SER A 23 20.82 -6.49 -9.84
CA SER A 23 19.67 -5.74 -10.34
C SER A 23 18.30 -6.39 -10.07
N CYS A 24 18.25 -7.62 -9.54
CA CYS A 24 17.00 -8.39 -9.37
C CYS A 24 16.58 -8.64 -7.92
N GLN A 25 16.99 -7.80 -6.96
CA GLN A 25 16.49 -7.93 -5.60
C GLN A 25 15.19 -7.15 -5.44
N SER A 26 14.07 -7.87 -5.35
CA SER A 26 12.80 -7.33 -4.92
C SER A 26 12.97 -6.74 -3.51
N THR A 27 12.50 -5.50 -3.31
CA THR A 27 12.54 -4.80 -2.02
C THR A 27 11.69 -5.52 -0.96
N TYR A 28 10.74 -6.34 -1.38
CA TYR A 28 9.80 -7.06 -0.51
C TYR A 28 9.95 -8.57 -0.67
N ASP A 29 9.70 -9.31 0.43
CA ASP A 29 9.62 -10.77 0.42
C ASP A 29 8.41 -11.26 -0.41
N ILE A 30 8.45 -12.52 -0.84
CA ILE A 30 7.43 -13.13 -1.69
C ILE A 30 6.02 -13.01 -1.08
N LYS A 31 5.90 -13.18 0.25
CA LYS A 31 4.62 -13.09 0.95
C LYS A 31 4.05 -11.67 0.89
N THR A 32 4.88 -10.67 1.08
CA THR A 32 4.48 -9.26 0.93
C THR A 32 4.04 -8.95 -0.50
N MET A 33 4.74 -9.46 -1.51
CA MET A 33 4.35 -9.30 -2.91
C MET A 33 3.00 -9.96 -3.22
N GLN A 34 2.69 -11.12 -2.63
CA GLN A 34 1.37 -11.74 -2.74
C GLN A 34 0.27 -10.86 -2.12
N TYR A 35 0.53 -10.24 -0.97
CA TYR A 35 -0.39 -9.29 -0.34
C TYR A 35 -0.66 -8.09 -1.25
N VAL A 36 0.39 -7.50 -1.81
CA VAL A 36 0.28 -6.35 -2.73
C VAL A 36 -0.54 -6.73 -3.97
N THR A 37 -0.25 -7.87 -4.61
CA THR A 37 -0.94 -8.29 -5.84
C THR A 37 -2.43 -8.59 -5.59
N ASN A 38 -2.77 -9.25 -4.48
CA ASN A 38 -4.16 -9.50 -4.13
C ASN A 38 -4.85 -8.21 -3.68
N GLY A 39 -4.15 -7.36 -2.93
CA GLY A 39 -4.65 -6.06 -2.49
C GLY A 39 -4.97 -5.12 -3.66
N GLU A 40 -4.17 -5.13 -4.73
CA GLU A 40 -4.48 -4.38 -5.95
C GLU A 40 -5.81 -4.82 -6.57
N LYS A 41 -6.09 -6.12 -6.61
CA LYS A 41 -7.38 -6.62 -7.14
C LYS A 41 -8.55 -6.12 -6.30
N VAL A 42 -8.45 -6.22 -4.97
CA VAL A 42 -9.47 -5.71 -4.05
C VAL A 42 -9.64 -4.20 -4.22
N TYR A 43 -8.54 -3.45 -4.29
CA TYR A 43 -8.55 -2.01 -4.49
C TYR A 43 -9.30 -1.58 -5.75
N ARG A 44 -8.99 -2.21 -6.88
CA ARG A 44 -9.62 -1.92 -8.17
C ARG A 44 -11.13 -2.16 -8.15
N THR A 45 -11.58 -3.17 -7.39
CA THR A 45 -12.99 -3.55 -7.34
C THR A 45 -13.80 -2.67 -6.39
N HIS A 46 -13.24 -2.30 -5.23
CA HIS A 46 -14.02 -1.72 -4.13
C HIS A 46 -13.64 -0.27 -3.78
N CYS A 47 -12.44 0.20 -4.16
CA CYS A 47 -11.90 1.47 -3.68
C CYS A 47 -11.65 2.51 -4.78
N GLN A 48 -11.17 2.04 -5.94
CA GLN A 48 -10.67 2.88 -7.03
C GLN A 48 -11.70 3.89 -7.55
N ASN A 49 -12.98 3.54 -7.57
CA ASN A 49 -14.02 4.43 -8.11
C ASN A 49 -14.12 5.76 -7.36
N CYS A 50 -13.82 5.75 -6.05
CA CYS A 50 -13.83 6.95 -5.22
C CYS A 50 -12.42 7.52 -5.02
N HIS A 51 -11.44 6.65 -4.76
CA HIS A 51 -10.09 7.10 -4.39
C HIS A 51 -9.13 7.26 -5.58
N GLY A 52 -9.58 6.96 -6.82
CA GLY A 52 -8.75 7.08 -8.02
C GLY A 52 -7.81 5.89 -8.24
N ALA A 53 -7.26 5.79 -9.46
CA ALA A 53 -6.39 4.66 -9.84
C ALA A 53 -5.00 4.71 -9.17
N GLN A 54 -4.56 5.91 -8.80
CA GLN A 54 -3.28 6.16 -8.12
C GLN A 54 -3.47 6.62 -6.67
N GLY A 55 -4.69 6.45 -6.10
CA GLY A 55 -5.00 6.92 -4.76
C GLY A 55 -5.12 8.44 -4.65
N GLU A 56 -5.31 9.14 -5.77
CA GLU A 56 -5.33 10.59 -5.86
C GLU A 56 -6.60 11.24 -5.30
N GLY A 57 -7.65 10.44 -5.04
CA GLY A 57 -8.95 10.94 -4.63
C GLY A 57 -9.70 11.68 -5.73
N LEU A 58 -10.75 12.43 -5.35
CA LEU A 58 -11.55 13.22 -6.29
C LEU A 58 -11.80 14.63 -5.72
N GLY A 59 -10.88 15.52 -5.97
CA GLY A 59 -11.00 16.94 -5.60
C GLY A 59 -11.25 17.14 -4.11
N LYS A 60 -12.37 17.81 -3.75
CA LYS A 60 -12.79 17.99 -2.35
C LYS A 60 -13.81 16.94 -1.90
N LEU A 61 -14.21 16.02 -2.78
CA LEU A 61 -15.28 15.06 -2.50
C LEU A 61 -14.71 13.81 -1.80
N TYR A 62 -13.73 13.18 -2.42
CA TYR A 62 -13.14 11.96 -1.86
C TYR A 62 -11.65 12.16 -1.55
N PRO A 63 -11.21 11.76 -0.34
CA PRO A 63 -9.86 12.01 0.10
C PRO A 63 -8.81 11.21 -0.70
N PRO A 64 -7.61 11.77 -0.90
CA PRO A 64 -6.48 11.03 -1.41
C PRO A 64 -5.99 10.01 -0.37
N LEU A 65 -5.43 8.91 -0.86
CA LEU A 65 -4.73 7.89 -0.08
C LEU A 65 -3.20 8.03 -0.18
N THR A 66 -2.73 9.18 -0.67
CA THR A 66 -1.32 9.48 -0.92
C THR A 66 -0.68 10.35 0.18
N ASP A 67 -1.37 10.53 1.30
CA ASP A 67 -0.82 11.20 2.49
C ASP A 67 -0.22 10.15 3.43
N PRO A 68 1.14 10.01 3.46
CA PRO A 68 1.80 8.97 4.24
C PRO A 68 1.63 9.18 5.75
N ASP A 69 1.55 10.43 6.21
CA ASP A 69 1.39 10.74 7.63
C ASP A 69 0.00 10.29 8.10
N TYR A 70 -1.04 10.61 7.33
CA TYR A 70 -2.38 10.16 7.67
C TYR A 70 -2.50 8.63 7.70
N LEU A 71 -1.95 7.94 6.71
CA LEU A 71 -1.98 6.48 6.65
C LEU A 71 -1.22 5.82 7.83
N ARG A 72 -0.07 6.38 8.20
CA ARG A 72 0.73 5.90 9.31
C ARG A 72 0.05 6.13 10.66
N ASP A 73 -0.40 7.36 10.90
CA ASP A 73 -0.95 7.78 12.20
C ASP A 73 -2.30 7.11 12.48
N ASN A 74 -3.03 6.70 11.45
CA ASN A 74 -4.31 6.00 11.56
C ASN A 74 -4.22 4.50 11.27
N ARG A 75 -3.03 3.89 11.22
CA ARG A 75 -2.82 2.49 10.87
C ARG A 75 -3.79 1.54 11.59
N ASP A 76 -3.97 1.71 12.89
CA ASP A 76 -4.87 0.87 13.69
C ASP A 76 -6.36 1.11 13.41
N LEU A 77 -6.72 2.26 12.85
CA LEU A 77 -8.09 2.64 12.54
C LEU A 77 -8.52 2.20 11.15
N LEU A 78 -7.60 2.17 10.18
CA LEU A 78 -7.91 1.89 8.78
C LEU A 78 -8.68 0.57 8.56
N PRO A 79 -8.42 -0.55 9.26
CA PRO A 79 -9.21 -1.77 9.08
C PRO A 79 -10.69 -1.59 9.43
N ARG A 80 -11.00 -0.78 10.46
CA ARG A 80 -12.40 -0.46 10.84
C ARG A 80 -13.06 0.47 9.83
N ILE A 81 -12.32 1.44 9.29
CA ILE A 81 -12.82 2.31 8.23
C ILE A 81 -13.23 1.48 7.02
N VAL A 82 -12.39 0.54 6.59
CA VAL A 82 -12.72 -0.34 5.46
C VAL A 82 -13.94 -1.22 5.79
N ARG A 83 -13.98 -1.84 6.97
CA ARG A 83 -15.06 -2.76 7.37
C ARG A 83 -16.39 -2.06 7.56
N PHE A 84 -16.40 -0.95 8.29
CA PHE A 84 -17.62 -0.34 8.81
C PHE A 84 -17.97 1.00 8.17
N GLY A 85 -17.04 1.55 7.38
CA GLY A 85 -17.15 2.88 6.82
C GLY A 85 -16.77 3.98 7.81
N LEU A 86 -16.84 5.23 7.35
CA LEU A 86 -16.57 6.42 8.14
C LEU A 86 -17.61 7.47 7.82
N LYS A 87 -18.29 7.98 8.87
CA LYS A 87 -19.32 9.01 8.75
C LYS A 87 -18.83 10.40 9.13
N ASP A 88 -17.79 10.43 9.98
CA ASP A 88 -17.24 11.68 10.47
C ASP A 88 -16.36 12.34 9.40
N SER A 89 -16.35 13.69 9.42
CA SER A 89 -15.41 14.43 8.59
C SER A 89 -13.99 14.22 9.04
N ILE A 90 -13.09 14.10 8.07
CA ILE A 90 -11.66 13.97 8.32
C ILE A 90 -10.87 15.12 7.69
N LYS A 91 -9.69 15.38 8.23
CA LYS A 91 -8.77 16.37 7.70
C LYS A 91 -7.52 15.67 7.19
N ILE A 92 -7.21 15.84 5.91
CA ILE A 92 -5.99 15.32 5.26
C ILE A 92 -5.32 16.49 4.54
N SER A 93 -4.02 16.68 4.74
CA SER A 93 -3.22 17.74 4.07
C SER A 93 -3.90 19.12 4.11
N ASN A 94 -4.44 19.52 5.27
CA ASN A 94 -5.18 20.79 5.50
C ASN A 94 -6.53 20.93 4.77
N GLN A 95 -7.03 19.88 4.11
CA GLN A 95 -8.35 19.84 3.48
C GLN A 95 -9.32 19.00 4.30
N HIS A 96 -10.56 19.47 4.46
CA HIS A 96 -11.65 18.71 5.10
C HIS A 96 -12.42 17.91 4.05
N PHE A 97 -12.72 16.65 4.39
CA PHE A 97 -13.56 15.74 3.63
C PHE A 97 -14.71 15.30 4.52
N ALA A 98 -15.93 15.53 4.08
CA ALA A 98 -17.15 15.24 4.84
C ALA A 98 -18.06 14.21 4.14
N GLU A 99 -17.68 13.74 2.95
CA GLU A 99 -18.44 12.70 2.26
C GLU A 99 -18.33 11.37 3.01
N VAL A 100 -19.44 10.69 3.17
CA VAL A 100 -19.50 9.42 3.89
C VAL A 100 -18.78 8.34 3.10
N MET A 101 -17.79 7.71 3.71
CA MET A 101 -17.20 6.47 3.16
C MET A 101 -18.08 5.28 3.57
N PRO A 102 -18.71 4.57 2.64
CA PRO A 102 -19.43 3.33 2.97
C PRO A 102 -18.43 2.25 3.39
N GLY A 103 -18.85 1.40 4.34
CA GLY A 103 -18.09 0.20 4.66
C GLY A 103 -18.22 -0.87 3.57
N VAL A 104 -17.29 -1.80 3.55
CA VAL A 104 -17.27 -2.93 2.62
C VAL A 104 -17.38 -4.25 3.43
N PRO A 105 -18.57 -4.58 3.94
CA PRO A 105 -18.75 -5.68 4.89
C PRO A 105 -18.50 -7.07 4.28
N GLU A 106 -18.57 -7.22 2.96
CA GLU A 106 -18.31 -8.46 2.24
C GLU A 106 -16.84 -8.86 2.20
N LEU A 107 -15.90 -7.93 2.40
CA LEU A 107 -14.47 -8.26 2.46
C LEU A 107 -14.16 -9.11 3.68
N THR A 108 -13.39 -10.16 3.50
CA THR A 108 -12.82 -10.91 4.63
C THR A 108 -11.72 -10.11 5.34
N ASP A 109 -11.33 -10.50 6.55
CA ASP A 109 -10.21 -9.87 7.26
C ASP A 109 -8.90 -10.00 6.48
N VAL A 110 -8.75 -11.07 5.71
CA VAL A 110 -7.59 -11.27 4.83
C VAL A 110 -7.62 -10.29 3.65
N ASP A 111 -8.79 -10.06 3.04
CA ASP A 111 -8.93 -9.09 1.95
C ASP A 111 -8.62 -7.67 2.44
N ILE A 112 -9.03 -7.33 3.66
CA ILE A 112 -8.71 -6.05 4.30
C ILE A 112 -7.20 -5.94 4.54
N ALA A 113 -6.53 -7.00 5.02
CA ALA A 113 -5.09 -7.01 5.16
C ALA A 113 -4.37 -6.84 3.81
N TYR A 114 -4.89 -7.46 2.74
CA TYR A 114 -4.36 -7.32 1.38
C TYR A 114 -4.49 -5.89 0.87
N VAL A 115 -5.70 -5.32 0.90
CA VAL A 115 -5.94 -3.98 0.34
C VAL A 115 -5.21 -2.89 1.12
N LEU A 116 -5.16 -2.97 2.44
CA LEU A 116 -4.42 -2.01 3.25
C LEU A 116 -2.91 -2.13 3.06
N THR A 117 -2.39 -3.36 2.88
CA THR A 117 -0.99 -3.54 2.48
C THR A 117 -0.71 -2.87 1.14
N TYR A 118 -1.56 -3.10 0.13
CA TYR A 118 -1.41 -2.44 -1.17
C TYR A 118 -1.42 -0.92 -1.05
N VAL A 119 -2.43 -0.35 -0.40
CA VAL A 119 -2.59 1.09 -0.24
C VAL A 119 -1.39 1.71 0.47
N THR A 120 -0.98 1.15 1.61
CA THR A 120 0.08 1.76 2.44
C THR A 120 1.48 1.60 1.86
N LEU A 121 1.74 0.52 1.11
CA LEU A 121 3.03 0.31 0.42
C LEU A 121 3.09 1.02 -0.94
N ARG A 122 1.94 1.17 -1.62
CA ARG A 122 1.90 1.73 -2.97
C ARG A 122 1.72 3.24 -3.00
N PHE A 123 0.90 3.77 -2.10
CA PHE A 123 0.52 5.18 -2.05
C PHE A 123 1.08 5.91 -0.83
N GLY A 124 1.38 5.18 0.24
CA GLY A 124 2.07 5.69 1.43
C GLY A 124 3.57 5.42 1.39
N ASP A 125 4.18 5.43 2.57
CA ASP A 125 5.62 5.17 2.79
C ASP A 125 5.87 3.95 3.70
N ALA A 126 4.86 3.11 3.94
CA ALA A 126 4.97 1.94 4.79
C ALA A 126 6.07 0.98 4.31
N LYS A 127 6.71 0.29 5.25
CA LYS A 127 7.75 -0.72 4.98
C LYS A 127 7.25 -2.12 5.26
N GLU A 128 6.14 -2.25 5.98
CA GLU A 128 5.59 -3.51 6.45
C GLU A 128 4.15 -3.70 5.98
N LYS A 129 3.81 -4.93 5.65
CA LYS A 129 2.43 -5.33 5.34
C LYS A 129 1.56 -5.32 6.59
N TYR A 130 0.26 -5.25 6.40
CA TYR A 130 -0.70 -5.56 7.47
C TYR A 130 -0.68 -7.06 7.79
N SER A 131 -0.59 -7.40 9.07
CA SER A 131 -0.82 -8.76 9.53
C SER A 131 -2.33 -9.03 9.70
N LEU A 132 -2.73 -10.30 9.62
CA LEU A 132 -4.12 -10.68 9.88
C LEU A 132 -4.53 -10.39 11.33
N GLU A 133 -3.60 -10.50 12.26
CA GLU A 133 -3.78 -10.23 13.68
C GLU A 133 -4.09 -8.75 13.94
N GLU A 134 -3.35 -7.82 13.30
CA GLU A 134 -3.63 -6.39 13.38
C GLU A 134 -5.05 -6.08 12.91
N VAL A 135 -5.43 -6.63 11.75
CA VAL A 135 -6.77 -6.41 11.18
C VAL A 135 -7.85 -6.94 12.11
N LYS A 136 -7.75 -8.18 12.59
CA LYS A 136 -8.70 -8.78 13.52
C LYS A 136 -8.81 -8.00 14.83
N LYS A 137 -7.69 -7.59 15.40
CA LYS A 137 -7.63 -6.78 16.62
C LYS A 137 -8.36 -5.46 16.41
N SER A 138 -8.08 -4.77 15.31
CA SER A 138 -8.76 -3.51 14.99
C SER A 138 -10.27 -3.71 14.84
N ILE A 139 -10.70 -4.66 14.03
CA ILE A 139 -12.12 -4.91 13.74
C ILE A 139 -12.89 -5.33 15.02
N SER A 140 -12.25 -6.06 15.94
CA SER A 140 -12.88 -6.49 17.20
C SER A 140 -13.29 -5.32 18.12
N LEU A 141 -12.73 -4.13 17.91
CA LEU A 141 -13.13 -2.91 18.61
C LEU A 141 -14.48 -2.35 18.11
N GLY A 142 -15.06 -2.93 17.07
CA GLY A 142 -16.36 -2.56 16.55
C GLY A 142 -16.35 -1.29 15.69
N LYS A 143 -17.56 -0.79 15.42
CA LYS A 143 -17.75 0.44 14.63
C LYS A 143 -17.05 1.63 15.28
N ILE A 144 -16.66 2.57 14.44
CA ILE A 144 -16.13 3.86 14.91
C ILE A 144 -17.32 4.62 15.50
N SER A 145 -17.24 4.90 16.81
CA SER A 145 -18.23 5.75 17.46
C SER A 145 -17.98 7.21 17.07
N PRO A 146 -19.06 7.97 16.84
CA PRO A 146 -18.93 9.41 16.59
C PRO A 146 -18.34 10.14 17.80
#